data_9876f6d7992a58fd8eb73344f3aaed84
#
_entry.id   9876f6d7992a58fd8eb73344f3aaed84
#
_cell.length_a   1.000
_cell.length_b   1.000
_cell.length_c   1.000
_cell.angle_alpha   90.00
_cell.angle_beta   90.00
_cell.angle_gamma   90.00
#
_symmetry.space_group_name_H-M   'P 1'
#
loop_
_entity.id
_entity.type
_entity.pdbx_description
1 polymer ?
#
loop_
_entity_poly.entity_id
_entity_poly.type
_entity_poly.pdbx_seq_one_letter_code
_entity_poly.pdbx_strand_id
1 'polypeptide(L)'
;MRVSIITETWPPDVNGVAFTVHGLAHGLAARGHSVQVVRPRQPGIIAQEDAVATLAVRGAALPRYPGLRFGLPCGGRLRREWSGMHPDAVYIATEGPLGCSAMNAAKHLQIPVCTGFHTRFDDYVGHYGLGWLTPIATAHLRRFHNRAAATLVPTRELANELSQLGIGNTRLLRRAVDTRLFHPSRRDATLREPWGVGDNDPVVIYVGRIAPEKNLGLAVRAFRKLQSRLPGARYVWVGDGPARAALAAHNPDFIFAGTQLGEDLARHYASADLFAFPSLTETFGNVTLEAMASGLAVVAFDQGAAHEHIANGISGMRVPADEPQAFISAAFALGVDDVLRGAVRQNARIAVAALAPETVVAEFESLLKRLTQENSSGNPALAARI
;
A
#
# COMPACT_ATOMS: atom_id res chain seq x y z
N MET A 1 21.34 11.49 -9.72
CA MET A 1 20.22 11.98 -10.55
C MET A 1 19.45 13.03 -9.77
N ARG A 2 18.78 13.94 -10.47
CA ARG A 2 17.74 14.83 -9.92
C ARG A 2 16.38 14.24 -10.25
N VAL A 3 15.59 13.93 -9.26
CA VAL A 3 14.30 13.27 -9.43
C VAL A 3 13.20 14.15 -8.82
N SER A 4 12.13 14.41 -9.59
CA SER A 4 10.93 15.07 -9.06
C SER A 4 9.82 14.05 -8.87
N ILE A 5 9.28 13.96 -7.66
CA ILE A 5 8.21 13.03 -7.26
C ILE A 5 6.93 13.85 -7.02
N ILE A 6 5.87 13.51 -7.73
CA ILE A 6 4.58 14.18 -7.64
C ILE A 6 3.60 13.28 -6.92
N THR A 7 3.00 13.78 -5.84
CA THR A 7 2.02 13.02 -5.06
C THR A 7 0.96 13.95 -4.47
N GLU A 8 -0.26 13.46 -4.33
CA GLU A 8 -1.33 14.17 -3.62
C GLU A 8 -1.42 13.77 -2.15
N THR A 9 -0.73 12.71 -1.75
CA THR A 9 -0.71 12.21 -0.37
C THR A 9 0.73 12.05 0.13
N TRP A 10 0.98 12.49 1.37
CA TRP A 10 2.30 12.48 2.00
C TRP A 10 2.12 12.48 3.52
N PRO A 11 3.03 11.92 4.32
CA PRO A 11 2.94 12.05 5.78
C PRO A 11 2.71 13.51 6.23
N PRO A 12 1.78 13.72 7.19
CA PRO A 12 1.21 12.77 8.14
C PRO A 12 -0.06 12.02 7.65
N ASP A 13 -0.40 12.05 6.35
CA ASP A 13 -1.49 11.23 5.84
C ASP A 13 -1.17 9.74 6.09
N VAL A 14 -2.09 9.03 6.76
CA VAL A 14 -1.92 7.62 7.10
C VAL A 14 -2.57 6.76 6.03
N ASN A 15 -1.82 6.43 4.99
CA ASN A 15 -2.25 5.51 3.94
C ASN A 15 -1.06 4.87 3.21
N GLY A 16 -1.28 3.73 2.55
CA GLY A 16 -0.24 2.95 1.90
C GLY A 16 0.51 3.67 0.78
N VAL A 17 -0.14 4.64 0.10
CA VAL A 17 0.50 5.44 -0.97
C VAL A 17 1.48 6.43 -0.35
N ALA A 18 1.05 7.17 0.70
CA ALA A 18 1.91 8.13 1.40
C ALA A 18 3.19 7.47 1.91
N PHE A 19 3.07 6.31 2.58
CA PHE A 19 4.24 5.57 3.09
C PHE A 19 5.15 5.05 1.98
N THR A 20 4.56 4.52 0.90
CA THR A 20 5.36 4.02 -0.24
C THR A 20 6.15 5.15 -0.90
N VAL A 21 5.49 6.26 -1.22
CA VAL A 21 6.14 7.40 -1.90
C VAL A 21 7.18 8.05 -1.00
N HIS A 22 6.90 8.17 0.29
CA HIS A 22 7.84 8.65 1.29
C HIS A 22 9.10 7.77 1.35
N GLY A 23 8.93 6.44 1.44
CA GLY A 23 10.03 5.49 1.46
C GLY A 23 10.89 5.55 0.20
N LEU A 24 10.28 5.66 -0.99
CA LEU A 24 11.01 5.80 -2.26
C LEU A 24 11.80 7.13 -2.31
N ALA A 25 11.20 8.24 -1.88
CA ALA A 25 11.85 9.54 -1.90
C ALA A 25 13.07 9.59 -0.97
N HIS A 26 12.89 9.20 0.29
CA HIS A 26 13.98 9.17 1.28
C HIS A 26 15.04 8.13 0.93
N GLY A 27 14.63 6.98 0.42
CA GLY A 27 15.57 5.96 -0.03
C GLY A 27 16.45 6.43 -1.19
N LEU A 28 15.90 7.16 -2.18
CA LEU A 28 16.69 7.77 -3.24
C LEU A 28 17.64 8.85 -2.70
N ALA A 29 17.15 9.70 -1.78
CA ALA A 29 18.00 10.74 -1.14
C ALA A 29 19.16 10.11 -0.37
N ALA A 30 18.93 9.05 0.39
CA ALA A 30 19.96 8.30 1.11
C ALA A 30 21.01 7.64 0.16
N ARG A 31 20.65 7.41 -1.10
CA ARG A 31 21.56 6.92 -2.15
C ARG A 31 22.26 8.03 -2.93
N GLY A 32 22.19 9.27 -2.45
CA GLY A 32 22.89 10.44 -3.01
C GLY A 32 22.19 11.09 -4.20
N HIS A 33 20.88 10.85 -4.39
CA HIS A 33 20.10 11.55 -5.41
C HIS A 33 19.52 12.86 -4.86
N SER A 34 19.41 13.89 -5.69
CA SER A 34 18.68 15.10 -5.37
C SER A 34 17.19 14.85 -5.64
N VAL A 35 16.38 14.82 -4.59
CA VAL A 35 14.95 14.51 -4.68
C VAL A 35 14.11 15.72 -4.32
N GLN A 36 13.16 16.07 -5.19
CA GLN A 36 12.13 17.07 -4.92
C GLN A 36 10.76 16.39 -4.88
N VAL A 37 10.00 16.60 -3.80
CA VAL A 37 8.60 16.17 -3.69
C VAL A 37 7.67 17.35 -3.94
N VAL A 38 6.76 17.21 -4.91
CA VAL A 38 5.71 18.19 -5.21
C VAL A 38 4.40 17.64 -4.66
N ARG A 39 3.79 18.39 -3.72
CA ARG A 39 2.58 17.94 -3.01
C ARG A 39 1.66 19.11 -2.62
N PRO A 40 0.37 18.87 -2.34
CA PRO A 40 -0.51 19.89 -1.78
C PRO A 40 0.00 20.36 -0.41
N ARG A 41 -0.26 21.62 -0.10
CA ARG A 41 -0.04 22.15 1.25
C ARG A 41 -0.99 21.49 2.24
N GLN A 42 -0.44 21.02 3.35
CA GLN A 42 -1.21 20.51 4.48
C GLN A 42 -1.27 21.59 5.57
N PRO A 43 -2.44 21.91 6.13
CA PRO A 43 -2.57 22.88 7.21
C PRO A 43 -1.80 22.43 8.45
N GLY A 44 -1.13 23.38 9.13
CA GLY A 44 -0.47 23.12 10.42
C GLY A 44 0.89 22.42 10.35
N ILE A 45 1.40 22.07 9.18
CA ILE A 45 2.74 21.49 9.04
C ILE A 45 3.73 22.59 8.71
N ILE A 46 4.63 22.86 9.65
CA ILE A 46 5.84 23.64 9.41
C ILE A 46 6.80 22.73 8.63
N ALA A 47 7.38 23.23 7.54
CA ALA A 47 8.38 22.50 6.79
C ALA A 47 9.54 22.16 7.74
N GLN A 48 9.68 20.87 8.12
CA GLN A 48 10.90 20.41 8.75
C GLN A 48 12.01 20.38 7.70
N GLU A 49 13.22 20.68 8.11
CA GLU A 49 14.41 20.41 7.30
C GLU A 49 14.49 18.90 7.08
N ASP A 50 14.17 18.48 5.87
CA ASP A 50 14.13 17.09 5.46
C ASP A 50 15.22 16.87 4.38
N ALA A 51 15.76 15.67 4.32
CA ALA A 51 16.68 15.26 3.25
C ALA A 51 16.07 15.37 1.84
N VAL A 52 14.76 15.61 1.77
CA VAL A 52 13.97 15.70 0.55
C VAL A 52 13.37 17.10 0.40
N ALA A 53 13.76 17.81 -0.66
CA ALA A 53 13.23 19.14 -0.95
C ALA A 53 11.71 19.07 -1.24
N THR A 54 10.92 19.96 -0.63
CA THR A 54 9.46 19.98 -0.82
C THR A 54 9.00 21.23 -1.57
N LEU A 55 8.29 21.03 -2.68
CA LEU A 55 7.56 22.08 -3.40
C LEU A 55 6.07 21.99 -3.05
N ALA A 56 5.62 22.79 -2.09
CA ALA A 56 4.22 22.82 -1.69
C ALA A 56 3.37 23.65 -2.68
N VAL A 57 2.30 23.05 -3.22
CA VAL A 57 1.37 23.67 -4.16
C VAL A 57 0.01 23.92 -3.51
N ARG A 58 -0.84 24.73 -4.15
CA ARG A 58 -2.24 24.89 -3.72
C ARG A 58 -2.98 23.57 -3.83
N GLY A 59 -3.83 23.27 -2.84
CA GLY A 59 -4.69 22.09 -2.84
C GLY A 59 -6.06 22.42 -2.27
N ALA A 60 -7.05 21.60 -2.60
CA ALA A 60 -8.39 21.65 -2.05
C ALA A 60 -8.71 20.36 -1.29
N ALA A 61 -9.60 20.46 -0.29
CA ALA A 61 -10.08 19.28 0.44
C ALA A 61 -10.92 18.39 -0.48
N LEU A 62 -10.79 17.08 -0.34
CA LEU A 62 -11.64 16.13 -1.05
C LEU A 62 -13.01 16.08 -0.37
N PRO A 63 -14.11 16.39 -1.07
CA PRO A 63 -15.45 16.30 -0.49
C PRO A 63 -15.73 14.91 0.06
N ARG A 64 -16.36 14.82 1.23
CA ARG A 64 -16.69 13.57 1.96
C ARG A 64 -15.51 12.77 2.53
N TYR A 65 -14.26 13.25 2.37
CA TYR A 65 -13.06 12.60 2.92
C TYR A 65 -12.27 13.59 3.79
N PRO A 66 -12.62 13.74 5.08
CA PRO A 66 -11.91 14.62 6.00
C PRO A 66 -10.41 14.26 6.04
N GLY A 67 -9.57 15.27 5.90
CA GLY A 67 -8.11 15.10 5.94
C GLY A 67 -7.44 14.81 4.59
N LEU A 68 -8.17 14.31 3.58
CA LEU A 68 -7.59 14.12 2.24
C LEU A 68 -7.69 15.40 1.40
N ARG A 69 -6.62 15.70 0.67
CA ARG A 69 -6.51 16.86 -0.21
C ARG A 69 -6.02 16.45 -1.59
N PHE A 70 -6.50 17.10 -2.62
CA PHE A 70 -5.93 16.98 -3.96
C PHE A 70 -5.22 18.27 -4.36
N GLY A 71 -4.17 18.16 -5.15
CA GLY A 71 -3.40 19.29 -5.63
C GLY A 71 -4.07 19.97 -6.81
N LEU A 72 -4.14 21.31 -6.79
CA LEU A 72 -4.63 22.07 -7.93
C LEU A 72 -3.60 22.10 -9.06
N PRO A 73 -4.03 22.21 -10.34
CA PRO A 73 -3.12 22.33 -11.46
C PRO A 73 -2.13 23.49 -11.29
N CYS A 74 -0.85 23.21 -11.52
CA CYS A 74 0.23 24.19 -11.35
C CYS A 74 1.30 24.12 -12.46
N GLY A 75 0.94 23.70 -13.67
CA GLY A 75 1.87 23.44 -14.77
C GLY A 75 2.81 24.60 -15.13
N GLY A 76 2.33 25.86 -15.06
CA GLY A 76 3.18 27.04 -15.28
C GLY A 76 4.28 27.18 -14.23
N ARG A 77 3.96 26.89 -12.95
CA ARG A 77 4.93 26.91 -11.87
C ARG A 77 5.94 25.78 -12.03
N LEU A 78 5.47 24.56 -12.35
CA LEU A 78 6.34 23.40 -12.55
C LEU A 78 7.30 23.61 -13.73
N ARG A 79 6.82 24.15 -14.85
CA ARG A 79 7.71 24.47 -15.99
C ARG A 79 8.83 25.43 -15.58
N ARG A 80 8.50 26.50 -14.85
CA ARG A 80 9.50 27.49 -14.40
C ARG A 80 10.51 26.85 -13.45
N GLU A 81 10.07 26.08 -12.50
CA GLU A 81 10.89 25.38 -11.52
C GLU A 81 11.82 24.36 -12.20
N TRP A 82 11.25 23.51 -13.07
CA TRP A 82 12.02 22.47 -13.74
C TRP A 82 12.90 22.98 -14.88
N SER A 83 12.62 24.14 -15.47
CA SER A 83 13.57 24.77 -16.40
C SER A 83 14.86 25.18 -15.71
N GLY A 84 14.83 25.52 -14.41
CA GLY A 84 16.03 25.82 -13.62
C GLY A 84 16.70 24.56 -13.03
N MET A 85 15.90 23.65 -12.45
CA MET A 85 16.40 22.45 -11.78
C MET A 85 16.80 21.34 -12.75
N HIS A 86 16.14 21.20 -13.90
CA HIS A 86 16.31 20.12 -14.88
C HIS A 86 16.29 18.72 -14.25
N PRO A 87 15.14 18.20 -13.78
CA PRO A 87 15.08 16.83 -13.28
C PRO A 87 15.39 15.85 -14.40
N ASP A 88 16.18 14.83 -14.07
CA ASP A 88 16.53 13.74 -15.01
C ASP A 88 15.32 12.82 -15.27
N ALA A 89 14.42 12.70 -14.28
CA ALA A 89 13.17 11.95 -14.38
C ALA A 89 12.09 12.54 -13.46
N VAL A 90 10.84 12.35 -13.86
CA VAL A 90 9.65 12.69 -13.07
C VAL A 90 8.87 11.42 -12.76
N TYR A 91 8.58 11.18 -11.47
CA TYR A 91 7.69 10.12 -11.02
C TYR A 91 6.37 10.73 -10.55
N ILE A 92 5.25 10.31 -11.13
CA ILE A 92 3.92 10.78 -10.74
C ILE A 92 3.17 9.62 -10.06
N ALA A 93 2.99 9.75 -8.75
CA ALA A 93 2.37 8.71 -7.93
C ALA A 93 0.83 8.75 -7.96
N THR A 94 0.23 9.86 -8.38
CA THR A 94 -1.23 10.04 -8.39
C THR A 94 -1.69 10.75 -9.66
N GLU A 95 -2.78 10.25 -10.26
CA GLU A 95 -3.35 10.67 -11.54
C GLU A 95 -4.34 11.83 -11.44
N GLY A 96 -4.40 12.52 -10.31
CA GLY A 96 -5.25 13.67 -10.07
C GLY A 96 -4.85 14.93 -10.86
N PRO A 97 -5.51 16.07 -10.59
CA PRO A 97 -5.26 17.31 -11.34
C PRO A 97 -3.81 17.81 -11.25
N LEU A 98 -3.14 17.61 -10.11
CA LEU A 98 -1.73 17.91 -9.96
C LEU A 98 -0.87 17.00 -10.85
N GLY A 99 -1.12 15.69 -10.83
CA GLY A 99 -0.42 14.70 -11.65
C GLY A 99 -0.58 14.99 -13.15
N CYS A 100 -1.80 15.30 -13.62
CA CYS A 100 -2.06 15.71 -15.00
C CYS A 100 -1.29 16.96 -15.40
N SER A 101 -1.21 17.93 -14.50
CA SER A 101 -0.49 19.18 -14.69
C SER A 101 1.03 18.94 -14.76
N ALA A 102 1.55 18.04 -13.93
CA ALA A 102 2.95 17.63 -13.92
C ALA A 102 3.33 16.86 -15.21
N MET A 103 2.49 15.93 -15.66
CA MET A 103 2.65 15.23 -16.91
C MET A 103 2.79 16.21 -18.10
N ASN A 104 1.94 17.21 -18.18
CA ASN A 104 1.99 18.22 -19.24
C ASN A 104 3.28 19.07 -19.16
N ALA A 105 3.70 19.45 -17.94
CA ALA A 105 4.92 20.24 -17.74
C ALA A 105 6.17 19.43 -18.12
N ALA A 106 6.27 18.18 -17.69
CA ALA A 106 7.40 17.31 -18.00
C ALA A 106 7.51 17.03 -19.51
N LYS A 107 6.40 16.73 -20.18
CA LYS A 107 6.39 16.54 -21.64
C LYS A 107 6.83 17.78 -22.40
N HIS A 108 6.37 18.98 -21.98
CA HIS A 108 6.81 20.23 -22.61
C HIS A 108 8.31 20.45 -22.49
N LEU A 109 8.93 19.96 -21.40
CA LEU A 109 10.38 20.06 -21.15
C LEU A 109 11.14 18.82 -21.59
N GLN A 110 10.48 17.86 -22.25
CA GLN A 110 11.05 16.60 -22.72
C GLN A 110 11.70 15.75 -21.62
N ILE A 111 11.21 15.89 -20.37
CA ILE A 111 11.66 15.10 -19.23
C ILE A 111 10.94 13.76 -19.23
N PRO A 112 11.64 12.62 -19.11
CA PRO A 112 11.01 11.31 -19.05
C PRO A 112 10.13 11.18 -17.80
N VAL A 113 8.92 10.63 -17.98
CA VAL A 113 7.93 10.45 -16.93
C VAL A 113 7.65 8.98 -16.71
N CYS A 114 7.66 8.53 -15.45
CA CYS A 114 6.98 7.31 -15.06
C CYS A 114 5.82 7.62 -14.10
N THR A 115 4.81 6.77 -14.11
CA THR A 115 3.64 6.89 -13.23
C THR A 115 3.57 5.68 -12.31
N GLY A 116 2.96 5.84 -11.13
CA GLY A 116 2.62 4.74 -10.23
C GLY A 116 1.12 4.45 -10.28
N PHE A 117 0.74 3.20 -10.38
CA PHE A 117 -0.65 2.79 -10.21
C PHE A 117 -0.85 2.32 -8.77
N HIS A 118 -1.48 3.18 -7.97
CA HIS A 118 -1.61 2.97 -6.53
C HIS A 118 -3.04 2.74 -6.05
N THR A 119 -4.04 3.15 -6.83
CA THR A 119 -5.45 3.12 -6.42
C THR A 119 -6.32 2.72 -7.60
N ARG A 120 -7.21 1.77 -7.38
CA ARG A 120 -8.24 1.36 -8.34
C ARG A 120 -9.43 2.33 -8.26
N PHE A 121 -9.31 3.47 -8.92
CA PHE A 121 -10.40 4.46 -8.96
C PHE A 121 -11.65 3.94 -9.67
N ASP A 122 -11.49 3.04 -10.62
CA ASP A 122 -12.58 2.34 -11.31
C ASP A 122 -13.47 1.56 -10.33
N ASP A 123 -12.88 0.82 -9.40
CA ASP A 123 -13.60 0.09 -8.36
C ASP A 123 -14.23 1.05 -7.34
N TYR A 124 -13.54 2.13 -6.98
CA TYR A 124 -14.09 3.15 -6.09
C TYR A 124 -15.36 3.79 -6.63
N VAL A 125 -15.36 4.19 -7.90
CA VAL A 125 -16.52 4.79 -8.57
C VAL A 125 -17.71 3.84 -8.56
N GLY A 126 -17.49 2.54 -8.75
CA GLY A 126 -18.54 1.51 -8.67
C GLY A 126 -19.16 1.38 -7.28
N HIS A 127 -18.35 1.35 -6.22
CA HIS A 127 -18.81 1.18 -4.84
C HIS A 127 -19.62 2.38 -4.29
N TYR A 128 -19.44 3.58 -4.86
CA TYR A 128 -20.16 4.79 -4.45
C TYR A 128 -21.40 5.11 -5.28
N GLY A 129 -21.91 4.16 -6.05
CA GLY A 129 -23.13 4.33 -6.85
C GLY A 129 -22.96 5.20 -8.11
N LEU A 130 -21.71 5.49 -8.50
CA LEU A 130 -21.35 6.28 -9.67
C LEU A 130 -20.85 5.40 -10.83
N GLY A 131 -21.28 4.13 -10.89
CA GLY A 131 -20.82 3.14 -11.86
C GLY A 131 -20.95 3.58 -13.34
N TRP A 132 -21.88 4.48 -13.65
CA TRP A 132 -22.02 5.06 -14.98
C TRP A 132 -20.81 5.93 -15.41
N LEU A 133 -19.98 6.41 -14.46
CA LEU A 133 -18.75 7.14 -14.73
C LEU A 133 -17.54 6.22 -14.98
N THR A 134 -17.64 4.92 -14.70
CA THR A 134 -16.55 3.96 -14.86
C THR A 134 -15.88 4.01 -16.24
N PRO A 135 -16.61 4.06 -17.37
CA PRO A 135 -15.97 4.14 -18.70
C PRO A 135 -15.14 5.42 -18.88
N ILE A 136 -15.62 6.55 -18.33
CA ILE A 136 -14.92 7.84 -18.41
C ILE A 136 -13.66 7.80 -17.54
N ALA A 137 -13.75 7.27 -16.33
CA ALA A 137 -12.63 7.10 -15.42
C ALA A 137 -11.56 6.17 -16.02
N THR A 138 -11.95 5.03 -16.58
CA THR A 138 -11.05 4.09 -17.26
C THR A 138 -10.38 4.72 -18.49
N ALA A 139 -11.13 5.47 -19.31
CA ALA A 139 -10.56 6.18 -20.44
C ALA A 139 -9.55 7.25 -20.01
N HIS A 140 -9.83 7.98 -18.93
CA HIS A 140 -8.90 8.93 -18.33
C HIS A 140 -7.61 8.25 -17.83
N LEU A 141 -7.73 7.17 -17.04
CA LEU A 141 -6.60 6.39 -16.54
C LEU A 141 -5.73 5.87 -17.70
N ARG A 142 -6.37 5.24 -18.69
CA ARG A 142 -5.68 4.73 -19.89
C ARG A 142 -4.91 5.84 -20.60
N ARG A 143 -5.56 6.99 -20.84
CA ARG A 143 -4.92 8.14 -21.50
C ARG A 143 -3.77 8.69 -20.67
N PHE A 144 -3.94 8.80 -19.35
CA PHE A 144 -2.92 9.33 -18.45
C PHE A 144 -1.69 8.43 -18.40
N HIS A 145 -1.86 7.15 -18.10
CA HIS A 145 -0.77 6.21 -17.95
C HIS A 145 -0.02 5.92 -19.26
N ASN A 146 -0.73 5.80 -20.38
CA ASN A 146 -0.08 5.58 -21.69
C ASN A 146 0.71 6.80 -22.20
N ARG A 147 0.58 7.96 -21.59
CA ARG A 147 1.44 9.13 -21.88
C ARG A 147 2.78 9.08 -21.17
N ALA A 148 2.94 8.23 -20.17
CA ALA A 148 4.21 8.01 -19.47
C ALA A 148 5.10 7.02 -20.25
N ALA A 149 6.40 7.07 -20.01
CA ALA A 149 7.35 6.09 -20.54
C ALA A 149 7.16 4.70 -19.88
N ALA A 150 6.73 4.69 -18.60
CA ALA A 150 6.37 3.47 -17.89
C ALA A 150 5.29 3.74 -16.83
N THR A 151 4.45 2.73 -16.58
CA THR A 151 3.51 2.68 -15.46
C THR A 151 3.96 1.62 -14.46
N LEU A 152 4.31 2.05 -13.26
CA LEU A 152 4.84 1.16 -12.22
C LEU A 152 3.68 0.51 -11.46
N VAL A 153 3.69 -0.80 -11.38
CA VAL A 153 2.65 -1.62 -10.73
C VAL A 153 3.28 -2.56 -9.71
N PRO A 154 2.59 -2.85 -8.59
CA PRO A 154 3.15 -3.68 -7.51
C PRO A 154 3.11 -5.19 -7.79
N THR A 155 2.21 -5.67 -8.67
CA THR A 155 2.00 -7.09 -8.93
C THR A 155 1.90 -7.39 -10.42
N ARG A 156 2.19 -8.63 -10.79
CA ARG A 156 2.02 -9.13 -12.17
C ARG A 156 0.55 -9.26 -12.55
N GLU A 157 -0.29 -9.63 -11.58
CA GLU A 157 -1.74 -9.70 -11.76
C GLU A 157 -2.29 -8.34 -12.22
N LEU A 158 -1.98 -7.27 -11.48
CA LEU A 158 -2.39 -5.91 -11.83
C LEU A 158 -1.80 -5.47 -13.18
N ALA A 159 -0.57 -5.86 -13.52
CA ALA A 159 -0.01 -5.56 -14.85
C ALA A 159 -0.84 -6.18 -15.98
N ASN A 160 -1.30 -7.42 -15.80
CA ASN A 160 -2.13 -8.14 -16.77
C ASN A 160 -3.52 -7.48 -16.89
N GLU A 161 -4.15 -7.13 -15.76
CA GLU A 161 -5.44 -6.43 -15.76
C GLU A 161 -5.35 -5.07 -16.48
N LEU A 162 -4.33 -4.28 -16.17
CA LEU A 162 -4.12 -2.98 -16.82
C LEU A 162 -3.85 -3.13 -18.32
N SER A 163 -3.17 -4.21 -18.73
CA SER A 163 -2.97 -4.52 -20.14
C SER A 163 -4.32 -4.78 -20.85
N GLN A 164 -5.24 -5.49 -20.21
CA GLN A 164 -6.61 -5.71 -20.73
C GLN A 164 -7.40 -4.40 -20.83
N LEU A 165 -7.15 -3.45 -19.93
CA LEU A 165 -7.72 -2.09 -19.99
C LEU A 165 -7.03 -1.19 -21.02
N GLY A 166 -6.01 -1.69 -21.73
CA GLY A 166 -5.28 -0.96 -22.76
C GLY A 166 -4.16 -0.06 -22.22
N ILE A 167 -3.62 -0.34 -21.02
CA ILE A 167 -2.42 0.29 -20.47
C ILE A 167 -1.24 -0.66 -20.69
N GLY A 168 -0.48 -0.46 -21.77
CA GLY A 168 0.51 -1.42 -22.26
C GLY A 168 1.96 -1.17 -21.86
N ASN A 169 2.23 -0.12 -21.08
CA ASN A 169 3.59 0.30 -20.68
C ASN A 169 3.92 -0.06 -19.21
N THR A 170 3.32 -1.11 -18.67
CA THR A 170 3.50 -1.51 -17.29
C THR A 170 4.92 -2.06 -17.02
N ARG A 171 5.44 -1.75 -15.85
CA ARG A 171 6.70 -2.29 -15.29
C ARG A 171 6.48 -2.64 -13.83
N LEU A 172 7.00 -3.78 -13.41
CA LEU A 172 6.90 -4.20 -12.03
C LEU A 172 7.81 -3.35 -11.15
N LEU A 173 7.26 -2.79 -10.08
CA LEU A 173 7.98 -2.22 -8.93
C LEU A 173 7.35 -2.78 -7.67
N ARG A 174 8.06 -3.70 -7.02
CA ARG A 174 7.59 -4.37 -5.80
C ARG A 174 7.32 -3.36 -4.68
N ARG A 175 6.47 -3.74 -3.73
CA ARG A 175 6.29 -2.98 -2.49
C ARG A 175 7.32 -3.41 -1.48
N ALA A 176 7.83 -2.43 -0.76
CA ALA A 176 8.75 -2.69 0.35
C ALA A 176 8.00 -2.98 1.64
N VAL A 177 8.63 -3.78 2.48
CA VAL A 177 8.28 -3.91 3.90
C VAL A 177 9.55 -3.76 4.73
N ASP A 178 9.49 -2.93 5.78
CA ASP A 178 10.62 -2.76 6.69
C ASP A 178 10.72 -3.98 7.62
N THR A 179 11.54 -4.95 7.22
CA THR A 179 11.76 -6.21 7.96
C THR A 179 12.58 -6.03 9.24
N ARG A 180 13.15 -4.84 9.49
CA ARG A 180 13.81 -4.49 10.76
C ARG A 180 12.78 -3.95 11.77
N LEU A 181 11.85 -3.12 11.29
CA LEU A 181 10.74 -2.61 12.08
C LEU A 181 9.74 -3.74 12.38
N PHE A 182 9.22 -4.38 11.33
CA PHE A 182 8.28 -5.50 11.43
C PHE A 182 9.05 -6.81 11.61
N HIS A 183 9.25 -7.19 12.88
CA HIS A 183 10.08 -8.34 13.24
C HIS A 183 9.51 -9.06 14.47
N PRO A 184 9.55 -10.39 14.55
CA PRO A 184 9.03 -11.14 15.70
C PRO A 184 9.67 -10.78 17.05
N SER A 185 10.90 -10.26 17.06
CA SER A 185 11.55 -9.80 18.29
C SER A 185 10.88 -8.59 18.94
N ARG A 186 9.92 -7.96 18.27
CA ARG A 186 9.09 -6.89 18.83
C ARG A 186 7.92 -7.42 19.67
N ARG A 187 7.79 -8.76 19.83
CA ARG A 187 6.76 -9.37 20.69
C ARG A 187 6.88 -8.84 22.10
N ASP A 188 5.76 -8.36 22.63
CA ASP A 188 5.71 -7.64 23.88
C ASP A 188 4.68 -8.26 24.85
N ALA A 189 5.18 -8.82 25.94
CA ALA A 189 4.35 -9.41 26.97
C ALA A 189 3.46 -8.37 27.66
N THR A 190 3.93 -7.11 27.79
CA THR A 190 3.15 -6.04 28.41
C THR A 190 1.93 -5.62 27.61
N LEU A 191 1.90 -5.89 26.29
CA LEU A 191 0.71 -5.75 25.46
C LEU A 191 -0.24 -6.93 25.59
N ARG A 192 0.29 -8.15 25.80
CA ARG A 192 -0.52 -9.37 25.91
C ARG A 192 -1.24 -9.48 27.24
N GLU A 193 -0.64 -8.98 28.30
CA GLU A 193 -1.23 -9.00 29.65
C GLU A 193 -2.63 -8.35 29.70
N PRO A 194 -2.84 -7.08 29.28
CA PRO A 194 -4.17 -6.48 29.26
C PRO A 194 -5.13 -7.12 28.24
N TRP A 195 -4.63 -7.88 27.26
CA TRP A 195 -5.47 -8.68 26.39
C TRP A 195 -6.03 -9.93 27.07
N GLY A 196 -5.54 -10.27 28.26
CA GLY A 196 -6.00 -11.42 29.04
C GLY A 196 -5.72 -12.75 28.35
N VAL A 197 -4.52 -12.88 27.74
CA VAL A 197 -4.07 -14.09 27.05
C VAL A 197 -2.93 -14.75 27.81
N GLY A 198 -3.01 -16.06 27.95
CA GLY A 198 -1.88 -16.89 28.40
C GLY A 198 -0.84 -17.09 27.29
N ASP A 199 0.28 -17.72 27.64
CA ASP A 199 1.39 -17.95 26.71
C ASP A 199 0.98 -18.79 25.50
N ASN A 200 0.07 -19.75 25.69
CA ASN A 200 -0.40 -20.69 24.68
C ASN A 200 -1.72 -20.27 24.00
N ASP A 201 -2.36 -19.20 24.44
CA ASP A 201 -3.60 -18.73 23.83
C ASP A 201 -3.29 -17.96 22.54
N PRO A 202 -3.89 -18.34 21.40
CA PRO A 202 -3.65 -17.64 20.15
C PRO A 202 -4.31 -16.27 20.14
N VAL A 203 -3.58 -15.27 19.65
CA VAL A 203 -4.10 -13.96 19.37
C VAL A 203 -4.27 -13.79 17.87
N VAL A 204 -5.49 -13.54 17.44
CA VAL A 204 -5.81 -13.11 16.08
C VAL A 204 -5.71 -11.59 16.04
N ILE A 205 -5.13 -11.04 14.98
CA ILE A 205 -5.07 -9.60 14.76
C ILE A 205 -5.66 -9.22 13.41
N TYR A 206 -6.37 -8.11 13.38
CA TYR A 206 -6.74 -7.36 12.17
C TYR A 206 -6.04 -6.02 12.20
N VAL A 207 -5.47 -5.60 11.08
CA VAL A 207 -4.85 -4.28 10.93
C VAL A 207 -5.36 -3.64 9.67
N GLY A 208 -5.89 -2.43 9.78
CA GLY A 208 -6.38 -1.67 8.65
C GLY A 208 -7.60 -0.79 8.97
N ARG A 209 -8.13 -0.14 7.94
CA ARG A 209 -9.35 0.65 8.08
C ARG A 209 -10.53 -0.25 8.44
N ILE A 210 -11.23 0.07 9.51
CA ILE A 210 -12.42 -0.67 9.95
C ILE A 210 -13.65 -0.15 9.19
N ALA A 211 -13.87 -0.71 7.98
CA ALA A 211 -14.87 -0.25 7.03
C ALA A 211 -15.56 -1.41 6.31
N PRO A 212 -16.80 -1.23 5.82
CA PRO A 212 -17.62 -2.32 5.25
C PRO A 212 -16.94 -3.08 4.10
N GLU A 213 -16.19 -2.39 3.25
CA GLU A 213 -15.47 -2.96 2.10
C GLU A 213 -14.36 -3.95 2.50
N LYS A 214 -13.99 -4.02 3.77
CA LYS A 214 -12.99 -4.94 4.32
C LYS A 214 -13.55 -6.29 4.77
N ASN A 215 -14.85 -6.54 4.53
CA ASN A 215 -15.51 -7.82 4.84
C ASN A 215 -15.34 -8.27 6.30
N LEU A 216 -15.49 -7.31 7.22
CA LEU A 216 -15.26 -7.51 8.65
C LEU A 216 -16.10 -8.64 9.24
N GLY A 217 -17.32 -8.84 8.72
CA GLY A 217 -18.21 -9.92 9.15
C GLY A 217 -17.62 -11.32 8.93
N LEU A 218 -16.85 -11.52 7.88
CA LEU A 218 -16.17 -12.80 7.64
C LEU A 218 -15.01 -13.00 8.63
N ALA A 219 -14.24 -11.94 8.90
CA ALA A 219 -13.19 -11.97 9.91
C ALA A 219 -13.76 -12.35 11.30
N VAL A 220 -14.90 -11.76 11.68
CA VAL A 220 -15.61 -12.11 12.93
C VAL A 220 -16.04 -13.58 12.93
N ARG A 221 -16.68 -14.06 11.86
CA ARG A 221 -17.10 -15.47 11.78
C ARG A 221 -15.93 -16.45 11.88
N ALA A 222 -14.81 -16.16 11.22
CA ALA A 222 -13.62 -16.98 11.29
C ALA A 222 -13.07 -17.03 12.73
N PHE A 223 -12.99 -15.89 13.41
CA PHE A 223 -12.56 -15.85 14.80
C PHE A 223 -13.54 -16.57 15.73
N ARG A 224 -14.85 -16.37 15.60
CA ARG A 224 -15.85 -17.07 16.45
C ARG A 224 -15.77 -18.60 16.30
N LYS A 225 -15.49 -19.09 15.11
CA LYS A 225 -15.23 -20.53 14.89
C LYS A 225 -13.98 -20.99 15.65
N LEU A 226 -12.90 -20.21 15.62
CA LEU A 226 -11.70 -20.51 16.40
C LEU A 226 -11.99 -20.47 17.91
N GLN A 227 -12.61 -19.40 18.39
CA GLN A 227 -12.94 -19.20 19.80
C GLN A 227 -13.82 -20.31 20.38
N SER A 228 -14.71 -20.90 19.58
CA SER A 228 -15.54 -22.04 20.03
C SER A 228 -14.70 -23.27 20.37
N ARG A 229 -13.48 -23.40 19.83
CA ARG A 229 -12.54 -24.51 20.14
C ARG A 229 -11.49 -24.08 21.17
N LEU A 230 -11.08 -22.82 21.15
CA LEU A 230 -10.07 -22.23 22.04
C LEU A 230 -10.65 -20.98 22.72
N PRO A 231 -11.38 -21.12 23.85
CA PRO A 231 -12.06 -19.99 24.52
C PRO A 231 -11.08 -18.91 25.04
N GLY A 232 -9.81 -19.28 25.26
CA GLY A 232 -8.74 -18.33 25.62
C GLY A 232 -8.28 -17.43 24.46
N ALA A 233 -8.63 -17.76 23.21
CA ALA A 233 -8.24 -16.94 22.06
C ALA A 233 -8.80 -15.50 22.15
N ARG A 234 -8.03 -14.53 21.69
CA ARG A 234 -8.43 -13.10 21.66
C ARG A 234 -8.33 -12.54 20.25
N TYR A 235 -9.16 -11.51 19.97
CA TYR A 235 -9.12 -10.79 18.71
C TYR A 235 -8.77 -9.32 18.94
N VAL A 236 -7.64 -8.90 18.40
CA VAL A 236 -7.14 -7.52 18.49
C VAL A 236 -7.40 -6.81 17.16
N TRP A 237 -8.02 -5.63 17.22
CA TRP A 237 -8.33 -4.78 16.07
C TRP A 237 -7.51 -3.51 16.14
N VAL A 238 -6.60 -3.34 15.17
CA VAL A 238 -5.74 -2.16 15.04
C VAL A 238 -6.21 -1.34 13.85
N GLY A 239 -6.57 -0.10 14.11
CA GLY A 239 -7.10 0.83 13.12
C GLY A 239 -8.37 1.53 13.58
N ASP A 240 -8.92 2.33 12.69
CA ASP A 240 -10.16 3.07 12.91
C ASP A 240 -10.99 3.10 11.62
N GLY A 241 -12.23 3.54 11.70
CA GLY A 241 -13.10 3.67 10.55
C GLY A 241 -14.58 3.67 10.90
N PRO A 242 -15.44 3.91 9.90
CA PRO A 242 -16.89 4.12 10.12
C PRO A 242 -17.62 2.91 10.72
N ALA A 243 -17.09 1.70 10.58
CA ALA A 243 -17.70 0.49 11.12
C ALA A 243 -17.25 0.14 12.55
N ARG A 244 -16.24 0.85 13.12
CA ARG A 244 -15.65 0.51 14.42
C ARG A 244 -16.65 0.48 15.56
N ALA A 245 -17.49 1.52 15.68
CA ALA A 245 -18.45 1.62 16.79
C ALA A 245 -19.47 0.48 16.76
N ALA A 246 -20.02 0.17 15.58
CA ALA A 246 -20.97 -0.93 15.42
C ALA A 246 -20.29 -2.30 15.68
N LEU A 247 -19.06 -2.50 15.19
CA LEU A 247 -18.32 -3.73 15.41
C LEU A 247 -18.02 -3.96 16.89
N ALA A 248 -17.63 -2.93 17.63
CA ALA A 248 -17.37 -2.97 19.07
C ALA A 248 -18.65 -3.27 19.87
N ALA A 249 -19.77 -2.63 19.52
CA ALA A 249 -21.04 -2.86 20.19
C ALA A 249 -21.54 -4.31 20.06
N HIS A 250 -21.30 -4.95 18.90
CA HIS A 250 -21.69 -6.34 18.66
C HIS A 250 -20.67 -7.36 19.20
N ASN A 251 -19.45 -6.93 19.53
CA ASN A 251 -18.38 -7.82 20.00
C ASN A 251 -17.63 -7.16 21.17
N PRO A 252 -18.25 -7.09 22.36
CA PRO A 252 -17.66 -6.40 23.53
C PRO A 252 -16.42 -7.11 24.10
N ASP A 253 -16.16 -8.35 23.71
CA ASP A 253 -15.00 -9.15 24.08
C ASP A 253 -13.79 -8.93 23.14
N PHE A 254 -13.95 -8.15 22.07
CA PHE A 254 -12.85 -7.80 21.18
C PHE A 254 -12.03 -6.62 21.72
N ILE A 255 -10.74 -6.59 21.36
CA ILE A 255 -9.81 -5.57 21.80
C ILE A 255 -9.58 -4.58 20.65
N PHE A 256 -9.91 -3.30 20.89
CA PHE A 256 -9.75 -2.23 19.91
C PHE A 256 -8.59 -1.32 20.32
N ALA A 257 -7.43 -1.50 19.71
CA ALA A 257 -6.22 -0.74 20.01
C ALA A 257 -6.19 0.67 19.37
N GLY A 258 -7.17 1.00 18.51
CA GLY A 258 -7.13 2.23 17.73
C GLY A 258 -6.06 2.21 16.64
N THR A 259 -5.77 3.36 16.06
CA THR A 259 -4.72 3.50 15.03
C THR A 259 -3.35 3.46 15.70
N GLN A 260 -2.52 2.52 15.27
CA GLN A 260 -1.13 2.38 15.69
C GLN A 260 -0.20 2.63 14.52
N LEU A 261 1.00 3.18 14.78
CA LEU A 261 2.00 3.50 13.77
C LEU A 261 3.41 3.12 14.26
N GLY A 262 4.34 2.96 13.32
CA GLY A 262 5.74 2.76 13.61
C GLY A 262 6.00 1.57 14.55
N GLU A 263 6.76 1.80 15.61
CA GLU A 263 7.12 0.75 16.56
C GLU A 263 5.92 0.17 17.32
N ASP A 264 4.92 0.98 17.66
CA ASP A 264 3.73 0.49 18.34
C ASP A 264 2.92 -0.45 17.44
N LEU A 265 2.79 -0.14 16.15
CA LEU A 265 2.19 -1.06 15.19
C LEU A 265 2.98 -2.36 15.07
N ALA A 266 4.30 -2.29 14.99
CA ALA A 266 5.16 -3.46 14.90
C ALA A 266 5.07 -4.35 16.17
N ARG A 267 4.96 -3.75 17.36
CA ARG A 267 4.72 -4.46 18.63
C ARG A 267 3.37 -5.17 18.62
N HIS A 268 2.31 -4.54 18.10
CA HIS A 268 0.99 -5.17 18.00
C HIS A 268 1.01 -6.38 17.07
N TYR A 269 1.60 -6.26 15.88
CA TYR A 269 1.77 -7.41 14.99
C TYR A 269 2.55 -8.53 15.67
N ALA A 270 3.76 -8.24 16.17
CA ALA A 270 4.62 -9.26 16.75
C ALA A 270 4.02 -9.95 18.00
N SER A 271 3.11 -9.26 18.70
CA SER A 271 2.42 -9.79 19.88
C SER A 271 1.22 -10.67 19.54
N ALA A 272 0.82 -10.74 18.27
CA ALA A 272 -0.20 -11.65 17.76
C ALA A 272 0.41 -12.94 17.19
N ASP A 273 -0.45 -13.87 16.75
CA ASP A 273 -0.07 -15.18 16.24
C ASP A 273 -0.65 -15.46 14.85
N LEU A 274 -1.83 -14.92 14.56
CA LEU A 274 -2.57 -15.10 13.31
C LEU A 274 -3.08 -13.76 12.78
N PHE A 275 -2.86 -13.48 11.52
CA PHE A 275 -3.43 -12.35 10.80
C PHE A 275 -4.55 -12.83 9.87
N ALA A 276 -5.80 -12.40 10.13
CA ALA A 276 -6.97 -12.78 9.35
C ALA A 276 -7.48 -11.57 8.55
N PHE A 277 -7.28 -11.59 7.22
CA PHE A 277 -7.52 -10.44 6.37
C PHE A 277 -8.38 -10.76 5.13
N PRO A 278 -9.72 -10.84 5.29
CA PRO A 278 -10.65 -11.14 4.21
C PRO A 278 -11.07 -9.90 3.40
N SER A 279 -10.16 -8.94 3.19
CA SER A 279 -10.46 -7.73 2.42
C SER A 279 -10.75 -8.07 0.96
N LEU A 280 -11.78 -7.44 0.38
CA LEU A 280 -12.19 -7.62 -1.01
C LEU A 280 -11.63 -6.53 -1.94
N THR A 281 -11.09 -5.44 -1.39
CA THR A 281 -10.71 -4.25 -2.15
C THR A 281 -9.29 -3.81 -1.83
N GLU A 282 -8.33 -4.60 -2.29
CA GLU A 282 -6.92 -4.27 -2.14
C GLU A 282 -6.28 -3.97 -3.50
N THR A 283 -5.69 -2.81 -3.66
CA THR A 283 -4.77 -2.58 -4.78
C THR A 283 -3.48 -3.38 -4.60
N PHE A 284 -3.07 -3.54 -3.33
CA PHE A 284 -1.92 -4.38 -2.97
C PHE A 284 -2.09 -5.02 -1.58
N GLY A 285 -2.30 -4.22 -0.51
CA GLY A 285 -2.42 -4.71 0.88
C GLY A 285 -1.08 -4.84 1.59
N ASN A 286 -0.38 -3.72 1.84
CA ASN A 286 0.90 -3.68 2.55
C ASN A 286 0.85 -4.39 3.93
N VAL A 287 -0.30 -4.32 4.60
CA VAL A 287 -0.54 -4.97 5.91
C VAL A 287 -0.28 -6.48 5.89
N THR A 288 -0.46 -7.13 4.73
CA THR A 288 -0.12 -8.55 4.55
C THR A 288 1.39 -8.78 4.64
N LEU A 289 2.19 -7.92 4.00
CA LEU A 289 3.66 -8.01 4.10
C LEU A 289 4.17 -7.69 5.51
N GLU A 290 3.57 -6.70 6.17
CA GLU A 290 3.89 -6.33 7.55
C GLU A 290 3.62 -7.50 8.51
N ALA A 291 2.47 -8.18 8.36
CA ALA A 291 2.12 -9.37 9.12
C ALA A 291 3.11 -10.52 8.87
N MET A 292 3.44 -10.81 7.60
CA MET A 292 4.41 -11.85 7.23
C MET A 292 5.80 -11.54 7.80
N ALA A 293 6.27 -10.29 7.69
CA ALA A 293 7.56 -9.86 8.23
C ALA A 293 7.62 -9.95 9.75
N SER A 294 6.50 -9.64 10.43
CA SER A 294 6.36 -9.79 11.89
C SER A 294 6.24 -11.24 12.34
N GLY A 295 6.26 -12.20 11.42
CA GLY A 295 6.20 -13.63 11.71
C GLY A 295 4.83 -14.11 12.16
N LEU A 296 3.74 -13.57 11.58
CA LEU A 296 2.40 -14.09 11.80
C LEU A 296 2.06 -15.16 10.75
N ALA A 297 1.19 -16.09 11.13
CA ALA A 297 0.50 -16.92 10.16
C ALA A 297 -0.60 -16.08 9.50
N VAL A 298 -0.58 -16.00 8.19
CA VAL A 298 -1.49 -15.14 7.43
C VAL A 298 -2.56 -15.95 6.74
N VAL A 299 -3.83 -15.53 6.88
CA VAL A 299 -4.94 -15.97 6.04
C VAL A 299 -5.51 -14.75 5.33
N ALA A 300 -5.49 -14.76 4.02
CA ALA A 300 -6.00 -13.66 3.20
C ALA A 300 -6.69 -14.19 1.93
N PHE A 301 -7.48 -13.35 1.29
CA PHE A 301 -7.95 -13.66 -0.05
C PHE A 301 -6.83 -13.64 -1.09
N ASP A 302 -6.96 -14.47 -2.13
CA ASP A 302 -5.97 -14.66 -3.18
C ASP A 302 -5.98 -13.47 -4.15
N GLN A 303 -5.46 -12.32 -3.66
CA GLN A 303 -5.34 -11.07 -4.42
C GLN A 303 -4.21 -10.20 -3.87
N GLY A 304 -3.71 -9.29 -4.67
CA GLY A 304 -2.71 -8.30 -4.29
C GLY A 304 -1.45 -8.92 -3.66
N ALA A 305 -1.06 -8.47 -2.47
CA ALA A 305 0.14 -8.97 -1.79
C ALA A 305 0.04 -10.46 -1.41
N ALA A 306 -1.14 -10.96 -1.07
CA ALA A 306 -1.34 -12.37 -0.76
C ALA A 306 -1.11 -13.24 -2.00
N HIS A 307 -1.65 -12.84 -3.16
CA HIS A 307 -1.43 -13.55 -4.43
C HIS A 307 0.07 -13.59 -4.80
N GLU A 308 0.75 -12.45 -4.69
CA GLU A 308 2.14 -12.31 -5.14
C GLU A 308 3.15 -12.99 -4.20
N HIS A 309 2.90 -13.02 -2.88
CA HIS A 309 3.92 -13.37 -1.88
C HIS A 309 3.58 -14.57 -0.99
N ILE A 310 2.33 -15.05 -0.98
CA ILE A 310 1.96 -16.24 -0.21
C ILE A 310 2.06 -17.49 -1.08
N ALA A 311 2.97 -18.39 -0.76
CA ALA A 311 2.93 -19.78 -1.21
C ALA A 311 1.90 -20.51 -0.35
N ASN A 312 0.73 -20.86 -0.96
CA ASN A 312 -0.42 -21.41 -0.25
C ASN A 312 -0.07 -22.71 0.51
N GLY A 313 -0.43 -22.78 1.79
CA GLY A 313 -0.10 -23.87 2.71
C GLY A 313 1.36 -23.90 3.20
N ILE A 314 2.24 -23.03 2.68
CA ILE A 314 3.67 -22.97 3.03
C ILE A 314 3.98 -21.70 3.82
N SER A 315 3.76 -20.52 3.25
CA SER A 315 4.07 -19.22 3.88
C SER A 315 2.82 -18.42 4.29
N GLY A 316 1.66 -19.04 4.19
CA GLY A 316 0.35 -18.48 4.53
C GLY A 316 -0.75 -19.31 3.86
N MET A 317 -1.99 -18.91 4.12
CA MET A 317 -3.16 -19.46 3.44
C MET A 317 -3.78 -18.35 2.58
N ARG A 318 -3.81 -18.54 1.26
CA ARG A 318 -4.56 -17.68 0.35
C ARG A 318 -5.76 -18.43 -0.19
N VAL A 319 -6.91 -17.79 -0.17
CA VAL A 319 -8.21 -18.38 -0.43
C VAL A 319 -8.93 -17.56 -1.50
N PRO A 320 -9.63 -18.19 -2.46
CA PRO A 320 -10.48 -17.46 -3.39
C PRO A 320 -11.50 -16.56 -2.68
N ALA A 321 -11.74 -15.36 -3.21
CA ALA A 321 -12.59 -14.36 -2.55
C ALA A 321 -14.07 -14.78 -2.46
N ASP A 322 -14.51 -15.68 -3.33
CA ASP A 322 -15.85 -16.26 -3.39
C ASP A 322 -16.03 -17.50 -2.50
N GLU A 323 -14.99 -17.91 -1.77
CA GLU A 323 -15.01 -19.09 -0.89
C GLU A 323 -14.92 -18.72 0.62
N PRO A 324 -15.95 -18.09 1.22
CA PRO A 324 -15.89 -17.66 2.62
C PRO A 324 -15.72 -18.82 3.62
N GLN A 325 -16.19 -20.04 3.31
CA GLN A 325 -16.03 -21.20 4.17
C GLN A 325 -14.58 -21.71 4.16
N ALA A 326 -13.92 -21.66 3.01
CA ALA A 326 -12.49 -22.00 2.92
C ALA A 326 -11.64 -21.01 3.76
N PHE A 327 -11.97 -19.71 3.76
CA PHE A 327 -11.32 -18.73 4.62
C PHE A 327 -11.48 -19.06 6.11
N ILE A 328 -12.71 -19.38 6.55
CA ILE A 328 -12.98 -19.78 7.94
C ILE A 328 -12.20 -21.06 8.30
N SER A 329 -12.18 -22.03 7.40
CA SER A 329 -11.47 -23.30 7.63
C SER A 329 -9.96 -23.11 7.71
N ALA A 330 -9.38 -22.27 6.85
CA ALA A 330 -7.96 -21.94 6.85
C ALA A 330 -7.56 -21.22 8.15
N ALA A 331 -8.34 -20.22 8.58
CA ALA A 331 -8.10 -19.51 9.83
C ALA A 331 -8.22 -20.44 11.04
N PHE A 332 -9.20 -21.34 11.04
CA PHE A 332 -9.37 -22.34 12.10
C PHE A 332 -8.18 -23.29 12.16
N ALA A 333 -7.75 -23.85 11.02
CA ALA A 333 -6.63 -24.78 10.96
C ALA A 333 -5.35 -24.15 11.52
N LEU A 334 -4.99 -22.93 11.07
CA LEU A 334 -3.82 -22.21 11.59
C LEU A 334 -3.98 -21.81 13.07
N GLY A 335 -5.20 -21.63 13.53
CA GLY A 335 -5.48 -21.28 14.93
C GLY A 335 -5.30 -22.44 15.89
N VAL A 336 -5.68 -23.67 15.50
CA VAL A 336 -5.69 -24.85 16.39
C VAL A 336 -4.45 -25.71 16.26
N ASP A 337 -3.74 -25.67 15.13
CA ASP A 337 -2.54 -26.47 14.89
C ASP A 337 -1.27 -25.63 15.07
N ASP A 338 -0.64 -25.77 16.24
CA ASP A 338 0.55 -25.01 16.59
C ASP A 338 1.76 -25.36 15.71
N VAL A 339 1.87 -26.62 15.26
CA VAL A 339 2.98 -27.07 14.42
C VAL A 339 2.85 -26.45 13.02
N LEU A 340 1.67 -26.53 12.43
CA LEU A 340 1.37 -25.89 11.14
C LEU A 340 1.56 -24.38 11.24
N ARG A 341 1.00 -23.75 12.27
CA ARG A 341 1.13 -22.30 12.49
C ARG A 341 2.59 -21.89 12.62
N GLY A 342 3.40 -22.65 13.38
CA GLY A 342 4.83 -22.38 13.57
C GLY A 342 5.61 -22.46 12.25
N ALA A 343 5.39 -23.49 11.45
CA ALA A 343 6.01 -23.65 10.13
C ALA A 343 5.64 -22.52 9.17
N VAL A 344 4.36 -22.18 9.09
CA VAL A 344 3.86 -21.09 8.23
C VAL A 344 4.47 -19.75 8.64
N ARG A 345 4.52 -19.42 9.93
CA ARG A 345 5.12 -18.19 10.46
C ARG A 345 6.59 -18.03 10.08
N GLN A 346 7.37 -19.11 10.14
CA GLN A 346 8.77 -19.09 9.74
C GLN A 346 8.93 -18.84 8.25
N ASN A 347 8.16 -19.56 7.41
CA ASN A 347 8.21 -19.42 5.97
C ASN A 347 7.67 -18.07 5.48
N ALA A 348 6.69 -17.48 6.16
CA ALA A 348 6.16 -16.16 5.87
C ALA A 348 7.28 -15.10 5.85
N ARG A 349 8.15 -15.11 6.87
CA ARG A 349 9.29 -14.20 6.95
C ARG A 349 10.30 -14.40 5.82
N ILE A 350 10.60 -15.66 5.49
CA ILE A 350 11.52 -15.98 4.38
C ILE A 350 10.98 -15.44 3.07
N ALA A 351 9.67 -15.56 2.83
CA ALA A 351 9.03 -15.12 1.60
C ALA A 351 9.14 -13.61 1.36
N VAL A 352 9.21 -12.79 2.42
CA VAL A 352 9.28 -11.32 2.31
C VAL A 352 10.67 -10.74 2.57
N ALA A 353 11.67 -11.57 2.90
CA ALA A 353 13.02 -11.10 3.26
C ALA A 353 13.67 -10.24 2.15
N ALA A 354 13.40 -10.53 0.88
CA ALA A 354 13.94 -9.79 -0.26
C ALA A 354 13.18 -8.47 -0.56
N LEU A 355 12.15 -8.13 0.22
CA LEU A 355 11.34 -6.92 0.03
C LEU A 355 11.79 -5.76 0.93
N ALA A 356 13.01 -5.82 1.45
CA ALA A 356 13.57 -4.72 2.25
C ALA A 356 13.54 -3.39 1.48
N PRO A 357 13.31 -2.25 2.16
CA PRO A 357 13.21 -0.94 1.53
C PRO A 357 14.39 -0.61 0.62
N GLU A 358 15.60 -0.96 1.04
CA GLU A 358 16.84 -0.70 0.30
C GLU A 358 16.87 -1.42 -1.05
N THR A 359 16.34 -2.66 -1.10
CA THR A 359 16.25 -3.45 -2.32
C THR A 359 15.26 -2.84 -3.31
N VAL A 360 14.06 -2.48 -2.83
CA VAL A 360 13.01 -1.88 -3.66
C VAL A 360 13.42 -0.50 -4.18
N VAL A 361 14.08 0.30 -3.34
CA VAL A 361 14.63 1.60 -3.76
C VAL A 361 15.70 1.42 -4.85
N ALA A 362 16.57 0.41 -4.73
CA ALA A 362 17.56 0.11 -5.77
C ALA A 362 16.91 -0.33 -7.10
N GLU A 363 15.82 -1.08 -7.05
CA GLU A 363 15.01 -1.41 -8.22
C GLU A 363 14.40 -0.17 -8.87
N PHE A 364 13.82 0.72 -8.05
CA PHE A 364 13.24 1.98 -8.52
C PHE A 364 14.29 2.89 -9.15
N GLU A 365 15.46 3.03 -8.51
CA GLU A 365 16.60 3.78 -9.06
C GLU A 365 17.03 3.23 -10.43
N SER A 366 17.11 1.90 -10.55
CA SER A 366 17.50 1.23 -11.79
C SER A 366 16.47 1.45 -12.90
N LEU A 367 15.17 1.47 -12.55
CA LEU A 367 14.09 1.82 -13.48
C LEU A 367 14.23 3.25 -13.98
N LEU A 368 14.41 4.23 -13.07
CA LEU A 368 14.59 5.62 -13.44
C LEU A 368 15.79 5.85 -14.34
N LYS A 369 16.94 5.22 -14.03
CA LYS A 369 18.16 5.28 -14.86
C LYS A 369 17.92 4.77 -16.28
N ARG A 370 17.25 3.62 -16.43
CA ARG A 370 16.89 3.09 -17.76
C ARG A 370 16.01 4.04 -18.55
N LEU A 371 14.96 4.59 -17.93
CA LEU A 371 14.06 5.55 -18.59
C LEU A 371 14.80 6.81 -19.06
N THR A 372 15.75 7.30 -18.26
CA THR A 372 16.58 8.46 -18.65
C THR A 372 17.48 8.12 -19.83
N GLN A 373 18.07 6.93 -19.86
CA GLN A 373 18.93 6.47 -20.97
C GLN A 373 18.13 6.26 -22.26
N GLU A 374 16.95 5.61 -22.17
CA GLU A 374 16.05 5.39 -23.31
C GLU A 374 15.59 6.72 -23.92
N ASN A 375 15.30 7.71 -23.10
CA ASN A 375 14.91 9.06 -23.54
C ASN A 375 16.09 9.79 -24.24
N SER A 376 17.32 9.64 -23.74
CA SER A 376 18.51 10.29 -24.30
C SER A 376 18.98 9.64 -25.61
N SER A 377 18.74 8.34 -25.79
CA SER A 377 19.15 7.59 -26.99
C SER A 377 18.21 7.77 -28.19
N GLY A 378 17.15 8.56 -28.05
CA GLY A 378 16.22 8.86 -29.15
C GLY A 378 15.49 7.62 -29.70
N ASN A 379 15.21 6.61 -28.86
CA ASN A 379 14.62 5.34 -29.28
C ASN A 379 13.22 5.54 -29.88
N PRO A 380 13.02 5.26 -31.20
CA PRO A 380 11.76 5.56 -31.90
C PRO A 380 10.54 4.81 -31.37
N ALA A 381 10.71 3.80 -30.52
CA ALA A 381 9.60 3.09 -29.88
C ALA A 381 8.74 3.97 -28.95
N LEU A 382 9.28 5.12 -28.48
CA LEU A 382 8.53 6.11 -27.68
C LEU A 382 7.88 7.17 -28.59
N ALA A 383 8.46 7.50 -29.73
CA ALA A 383 7.93 8.49 -30.70
C ALA A 383 6.65 8.02 -31.41
N ALA A 384 6.46 6.72 -31.54
CA ALA A 384 5.28 6.13 -32.21
C ALA A 384 4.02 6.01 -31.34
N ARG A 385 4.05 6.51 -30.08
CA ARG A 385 2.95 6.48 -29.12
C ARG A 385 2.41 7.89 -28.75
N ILE A 386 2.70 8.89 -29.60
CA ILE A 386 2.14 10.25 -29.49
C ILE A 386 0.77 10.31 -30.14
#